data_eb7662ad5becf01c715dfc2bc695ab68
#
_entry.id   eb7662ad5becf01c715dfc2bc695ab68
#
_cell.length_a   1.000
_cell.length_b   1.000
_cell.length_c   1.000
_cell.angle_alpha   90.00
_cell.angle_beta   90.00
_cell.angle_gamma   90.00
#
_symmetry.space_group_name_H-M   'P 1'
#
loop_
_entity.id
_entity.type
_entity.pdbx_description
1 polymer ?
#
loop_
_entity_poly.entity_id
_entity_poly.type
_entity_poly.pdbx_seq_one_letter_code
_entity_poly.pdbx_strand_id
1 'polypeptide(L)'
;MAVAVVIGGGAAGLMAAAACAARGKDTLVVEKMPVCAKKVCITGKGRCNVTNACFDLPELISNVPRNPRFLYSAFSNFMPYDTMSFFEDLGVPLKVERGNRVFPASDHAKDIANALIKHAADMGVRFIHTGAKAFAFDQDQISALILSDGSRIECESVALCTGGMSYPATGSTGDGYALAKSAGHTVTDITPALVSLKSNDDFVPELQGLSLR
;
A
#
# COMPACT_ATOMS: atom_id res chain seq x y z
N MET A 1 13.65 -8.08 22.44
CA MET A 1 14.07 -7.79 21.06
C MET A 1 13.28 -6.61 20.57
N ALA A 2 13.92 -5.66 19.90
CA ALA A 2 13.23 -4.51 19.34
C ALA A 2 12.22 -4.95 18.28
N VAL A 3 11.01 -4.45 18.40
CA VAL A 3 9.92 -4.73 17.47
C VAL A 3 10.02 -3.76 16.28
N ALA A 4 9.99 -4.28 15.06
CA ALA A 4 9.76 -3.47 13.87
C ALA A 4 8.24 -3.25 13.73
N VAL A 5 7.79 -2.01 13.85
CA VAL A 5 6.38 -1.68 13.72
C VAL A 5 6.07 -1.17 12.33
N VAL A 6 5.05 -1.72 11.70
CA VAL A 6 4.51 -1.26 10.42
C VAL A 6 3.12 -0.67 10.64
N ILE A 7 2.93 0.61 10.36
CA ILE A 7 1.64 1.29 10.50
C ILE A 7 0.92 1.28 9.16
N GLY A 8 -0.19 0.56 9.10
CA GLY A 8 -1.02 0.37 7.92
C GLY A 8 -0.85 -1.01 7.29
N GLY A 9 -1.89 -1.83 7.32
CA GLY A 9 -1.96 -3.17 6.74
C GLY A 9 -2.42 -3.17 5.27
N GLY A 10 -2.06 -2.15 4.50
CA GLY A 10 -2.25 -2.10 3.04
C GLY A 10 -1.17 -2.88 2.28
N ALA A 11 -1.18 -2.82 0.94
CA ALA A 11 -0.19 -3.53 0.12
C ALA A 11 1.25 -3.21 0.52
N ALA A 12 1.59 -1.92 0.67
CA ALA A 12 2.94 -1.50 1.05
C ALA A 12 3.34 -2.01 2.44
N GLY A 13 2.41 -1.93 3.42
CA GLY A 13 2.69 -2.36 4.78
C GLY A 13 2.85 -3.87 4.91
N LEU A 14 2.03 -4.66 4.21
CA LEU A 14 2.14 -6.12 4.22
C LEU A 14 3.46 -6.58 3.59
N MET A 15 3.86 -5.97 2.47
CA MET A 15 5.16 -6.26 1.85
C MET A 15 6.33 -5.84 2.75
N ALA A 16 6.27 -4.64 3.36
CA ALA A 16 7.31 -4.17 4.28
C ALA A 16 7.42 -5.08 5.51
N ALA A 17 6.29 -5.48 6.09
CA ALA A 17 6.25 -6.37 7.25
C ALA A 17 6.84 -7.75 6.93
N ALA A 18 6.44 -8.36 5.81
CA ALA A 18 7.01 -9.64 5.38
C ALA A 18 8.52 -9.53 5.15
N ALA A 19 8.99 -8.44 4.52
CA ALA A 19 10.41 -8.19 4.29
C ALA A 19 11.21 -7.99 5.59
N CYS A 20 10.62 -7.37 6.62
CA CYS A 20 11.23 -7.25 7.94
C CYS A 20 11.31 -8.61 8.64
N ALA A 21 10.21 -9.36 8.64
CA ALA A 21 10.14 -10.69 9.26
C ALA A 21 11.10 -11.68 8.60
N ALA A 22 11.20 -11.68 7.27
CA ALA A 22 12.17 -12.50 6.51
C ALA A 22 13.62 -12.23 6.90
N ARG A 23 13.92 -11.06 7.47
CA ARG A 23 15.24 -10.70 8.03
C ARG A 23 15.40 -11.02 9.52
N GLY A 24 14.49 -11.82 10.08
CA GLY A 24 14.52 -12.25 11.47
C GLY A 24 14.10 -11.16 12.47
N LYS A 25 13.41 -10.10 12.03
CA LYS A 25 12.91 -9.07 12.95
C LYS A 25 11.53 -9.48 13.49
N ASP A 26 11.36 -9.34 14.80
CA ASP A 26 10.00 -9.40 15.39
C ASP A 26 9.18 -8.24 14.81
N THR A 27 8.13 -8.57 14.06
CA THR A 27 7.43 -7.59 13.24
C THR A 27 5.94 -7.55 13.59
N LEU A 28 5.43 -6.33 13.77
CA LEU A 28 4.04 -6.06 14.11
C LEU A 28 3.42 -5.08 13.11
N VAL A 29 2.28 -5.47 12.53
CA VAL A 29 1.43 -4.58 11.74
C VAL A 29 0.33 -3.99 12.62
N VAL A 30 0.22 -2.67 12.61
CA VAL A 30 -0.85 -1.91 13.26
C VAL A 30 -1.79 -1.40 12.16
N GLU A 31 -3.02 -1.92 12.11
CA GLU A 31 -4.04 -1.56 11.11
C GLU A 31 -5.30 -1.07 11.80
N LYS A 32 -5.75 0.15 11.49
CA LYS A 32 -6.94 0.73 12.12
C LYS A 32 -8.27 0.15 11.62
N MET A 33 -8.26 -0.45 10.44
CA MET A 33 -9.45 -1.10 9.88
C MET A 33 -9.56 -2.54 10.43
N PRO A 34 -10.78 -3.10 10.51
CA PRO A 34 -10.98 -4.46 11.00
C PRO A 34 -10.37 -5.54 10.09
N VAL A 35 -9.98 -5.19 8.87
CA VAL A 35 -9.32 -6.08 7.92
C VAL A 35 -8.19 -5.35 7.19
N CYS A 36 -7.07 -6.06 6.94
CA CYS A 36 -5.98 -5.56 6.11
C CYS A 36 -6.36 -5.54 4.62
N ALA A 37 -5.56 -4.87 3.81
CA ALA A 37 -5.66 -4.81 2.34
C ALA A 37 -7.01 -4.30 1.79
N LYS A 38 -7.81 -3.58 2.58
CA LYS A 38 -9.15 -3.14 2.22
C LYS A 38 -9.18 -2.33 0.91
N LYS A 39 -8.19 -1.44 0.70
CA LYS A 39 -8.10 -0.67 -0.54
C LYS A 39 -7.73 -1.56 -1.74
N VAL A 40 -6.90 -2.57 -1.58
CA VAL A 40 -6.57 -3.52 -2.63
C VAL A 40 -7.84 -4.15 -3.20
N CYS A 41 -8.79 -4.52 -2.33
CA CYS A 41 -10.04 -5.15 -2.73
C CYS A 41 -10.95 -4.29 -3.62
N ILE A 42 -10.79 -2.97 -3.63
CA ILE A 42 -11.62 -2.06 -4.46
C ILE A 42 -10.89 -1.56 -5.71
N THR A 43 -9.59 -1.80 -5.83
CA THR A 43 -8.82 -1.38 -7.01
C THR A 43 -9.24 -2.14 -8.26
N GLY A 44 -9.03 -1.54 -9.44
CA GLY A 44 -9.39 -2.16 -10.71
C GLY A 44 -10.87 -2.59 -10.81
N LYS A 45 -11.79 -1.85 -10.17
CA LYS A 45 -13.22 -2.18 -10.07
C LYS A 45 -13.46 -3.54 -9.38
N GLY A 46 -12.71 -3.84 -8.32
CA GLY A 46 -12.80 -5.09 -7.56
C GLY A 46 -11.99 -6.25 -8.13
N ARG A 47 -11.22 -6.01 -9.19
CA ARG A 47 -10.38 -7.02 -9.85
C ARG A 47 -8.91 -6.95 -9.41
N CYS A 48 -8.46 -5.84 -8.86
CA CYS A 48 -7.09 -5.48 -8.54
C CYS A 48 -6.16 -5.43 -9.77
N ASN A 49 -5.91 -4.23 -10.29
CA ASN A 49 -4.78 -4.04 -11.22
C ASN A 49 -3.49 -4.12 -10.41
N VAL A 50 -2.82 -5.27 -10.45
CA VAL A 50 -1.67 -5.60 -9.58
C VAL A 50 -0.45 -4.78 -9.95
N THR A 51 -0.10 -4.79 -11.24
CA THR A 51 1.05 -4.07 -11.79
C THR A 51 0.84 -3.81 -13.28
N ASN A 52 1.83 -3.23 -13.93
CA ASN A 52 1.93 -3.10 -15.38
C ASN A 52 3.04 -4.02 -15.88
N ALA A 53 2.79 -4.79 -16.94
CA ALA A 53 3.77 -5.71 -17.54
C ALA A 53 4.79 -4.96 -18.43
N CYS A 54 5.31 -3.82 -17.95
CA CYS A 54 6.44 -3.11 -18.55
C CYS A 54 7.72 -3.64 -17.92
N PHE A 55 8.57 -4.28 -18.72
CA PHE A 55 9.80 -4.94 -18.23
C PHE A 55 11.07 -4.17 -18.58
N ASP A 56 10.95 -3.03 -19.23
CA ASP A 56 12.05 -2.09 -19.50
C ASP A 56 12.06 -0.99 -18.45
N LEU A 57 13.15 -0.89 -17.70
CA LEU A 57 13.26 0.09 -16.59
C LEU A 57 13.20 1.54 -17.06
N PRO A 58 13.90 1.95 -18.13
CA PRO A 58 13.76 3.29 -18.69
C PRO A 58 12.32 3.64 -19.10
N GLU A 59 11.62 2.72 -19.77
CA GLU A 59 10.23 2.91 -20.14
C GLU A 59 9.33 3.03 -18.90
N LEU A 60 9.51 2.16 -17.91
CA LEU A 60 8.76 2.20 -16.65
C LEU A 60 8.94 3.54 -15.93
N ILE A 61 10.17 4.02 -15.83
CA ILE A 61 10.52 5.31 -15.23
C ILE A 61 9.92 6.49 -16.00
N SER A 62 9.91 6.44 -17.33
CA SER A 62 9.36 7.51 -18.18
C SER A 62 7.86 7.75 -17.95
N ASN A 63 7.13 6.73 -17.49
CA ASN A 63 5.71 6.83 -17.15
C ASN A 63 5.44 7.49 -15.78
N VAL A 64 6.47 7.87 -15.02
CA VAL A 64 6.33 8.57 -13.76
C VAL A 64 6.41 10.09 -14.00
N PRO A 65 5.31 10.84 -13.92
CA PRO A 65 5.28 12.24 -14.37
C PRO A 65 6.03 13.22 -13.45
N ARG A 66 6.27 12.85 -12.18
CA ARG A 66 6.95 13.68 -11.18
C ARG A 66 8.05 12.91 -10.49
N ASN A 67 9.25 13.51 -10.44
CA ASN A 67 10.43 12.95 -9.76
C ASN A 67 10.72 11.48 -10.11
N PRO A 68 10.72 11.08 -11.40
CA PRO A 68 10.87 9.68 -11.79
C PRO A 68 12.17 9.05 -11.25
N ARG A 69 13.24 9.82 -11.14
CA ARG A 69 14.54 9.35 -10.62
C ARG A 69 14.46 8.84 -9.17
N PHE A 70 13.50 9.32 -8.37
CA PHE A 70 13.29 8.86 -7.00
C PHE A 70 12.95 7.36 -6.94
N LEU A 71 12.24 6.85 -7.96
CA LEU A 71 11.82 5.45 -8.00
C LEU A 71 12.83 4.52 -8.68
N TYR A 72 13.92 5.05 -9.24
CA TYR A 72 14.88 4.26 -9.99
C TYR A 72 15.44 3.08 -9.15
N SER A 73 15.92 3.36 -7.95
CA SER A 73 16.46 2.32 -7.06
C SER A 73 15.39 1.30 -6.66
N ALA A 74 14.17 1.75 -6.37
CA ALA A 74 13.08 0.85 -5.99
C ALA A 74 12.74 -0.11 -7.13
N PHE A 75 12.55 0.41 -8.34
CA PHE A 75 12.26 -0.43 -9.51
C PHE A 75 13.44 -1.30 -9.94
N SER A 76 14.70 -0.83 -9.79
CA SER A 76 15.86 -1.68 -10.06
C SER A 76 15.96 -2.89 -9.13
N ASN A 77 15.38 -2.80 -7.93
CA ASN A 77 15.39 -3.89 -6.94
C ASN A 77 14.13 -4.76 -6.97
N PHE A 78 13.03 -4.26 -7.50
CA PHE A 78 11.75 -4.96 -7.56
C PHE A 78 10.93 -4.46 -8.75
N MET A 79 11.09 -5.14 -9.88
CA MET A 79 10.46 -4.83 -11.16
C MET A 79 9.02 -5.39 -11.23
N PRO A 80 8.23 -4.99 -12.22
CA PRO A 80 6.92 -5.58 -12.47
C PRO A 80 6.92 -7.10 -12.63
N TYR A 81 7.94 -7.68 -13.25
CA TYR A 81 8.06 -9.14 -13.37
C TYR A 81 8.28 -9.81 -12.00
N ASP A 82 9.04 -9.17 -11.09
CA ASP A 82 9.20 -9.69 -9.72
C ASP A 82 7.86 -9.66 -8.98
N THR A 83 7.04 -8.61 -9.19
CA THR A 83 5.68 -8.55 -8.64
C THR A 83 4.81 -9.68 -9.17
N MET A 84 4.91 -9.98 -10.47
CA MET A 84 4.14 -11.08 -11.08
C MET A 84 4.59 -12.42 -10.52
N SER A 85 5.88 -12.72 -10.54
CA SER A 85 6.43 -13.96 -9.96
C SER A 85 6.06 -14.12 -8.50
N PHE A 86 6.16 -13.04 -7.71
CA PHE A 86 5.77 -13.06 -6.29
C PHE A 86 4.35 -13.57 -6.06
N PHE A 87 3.36 -13.08 -6.81
CA PHE A 87 1.98 -13.55 -6.66
C PHE A 87 1.75 -14.95 -7.23
N GLU A 88 2.40 -15.29 -8.33
CA GLU A 88 2.33 -16.64 -8.92
C GLU A 88 2.95 -17.68 -7.98
N ASP A 89 4.06 -17.37 -7.32
CA ASP A 89 4.69 -18.23 -6.28
C ASP A 89 3.79 -18.40 -5.05
N LEU A 90 2.95 -17.40 -4.74
CA LEU A 90 1.93 -17.50 -3.71
C LEU A 90 0.65 -18.23 -4.16
N GLY A 91 0.65 -18.78 -5.37
CA GLY A 91 -0.46 -19.55 -5.92
C GLY A 91 -1.60 -18.71 -6.49
N VAL A 92 -1.35 -17.43 -6.85
CA VAL A 92 -2.31 -16.56 -7.51
C VAL A 92 -1.94 -16.38 -8.98
N PRO A 93 -2.53 -17.14 -9.91
CA PRO A 93 -2.28 -16.98 -11.34
C PRO A 93 -2.67 -15.58 -11.81
N LEU A 94 -1.82 -15.00 -12.67
CA LEU A 94 -2.03 -13.67 -13.23
C LEU A 94 -2.30 -13.74 -14.73
N LYS A 95 -2.91 -12.67 -15.25
CA LYS A 95 -3.11 -12.45 -16.69
C LYS A 95 -2.78 -11.02 -17.06
N VAL A 96 -2.23 -10.85 -18.26
CA VAL A 96 -1.96 -9.52 -18.84
C VAL A 96 -3.10 -9.16 -19.80
N GLU A 97 -3.65 -7.97 -19.64
CA GLU A 97 -4.68 -7.41 -20.50
C GLU A 97 -4.16 -6.22 -21.29
N ARG A 98 -4.98 -5.71 -22.20
CA ARG A 98 -4.67 -4.53 -23.02
C ARG A 98 -4.06 -3.40 -22.18
N GLY A 99 -2.98 -2.79 -22.70
CA GLY A 99 -2.23 -1.72 -22.01
C GLY A 99 -1.33 -2.26 -20.91
N ASN A 100 -0.88 -3.50 -21.04
CA ASN A 100 0.03 -4.17 -20.10
C ASN A 100 -0.50 -4.22 -18.65
N ARG A 101 -1.81 -4.12 -18.46
CA ARG A 101 -2.42 -4.22 -17.12
C ARG A 101 -2.45 -5.65 -16.65
N VAL A 102 -1.99 -5.88 -15.44
CA VAL A 102 -1.92 -7.21 -14.84
C VAL A 102 -3.01 -7.39 -13.81
N PHE A 103 -3.79 -8.45 -13.95
CA PHE A 103 -4.88 -8.82 -13.04
C PHE A 103 -4.75 -10.27 -12.57
N PRO A 104 -5.31 -10.65 -11.42
CA PRO A 104 -5.50 -12.07 -11.11
C PRO A 104 -6.37 -12.73 -12.18
N ALA A 105 -6.04 -13.97 -12.55
CA ALA A 105 -6.78 -14.72 -13.57
C ALA A 105 -8.27 -14.90 -13.18
N SER A 106 -8.55 -14.97 -11.89
CA SER A 106 -9.90 -15.07 -11.31
C SER A 106 -10.74 -13.79 -11.42
N ASP A 107 -10.13 -12.65 -11.71
CA ASP A 107 -10.76 -11.32 -11.63
C ASP A 107 -11.25 -10.92 -10.22
N HIS A 108 -10.75 -11.56 -9.18
CA HIS A 108 -11.11 -11.26 -7.80
C HIS A 108 -9.94 -10.61 -7.03
N ALA A 109 -10.08 -9.33 -6.69
CA ALA A 109 -9.06 -8.59 -5.90
C ALA A 109 -8.78 -9.24 -4.54
N LYS A 110 -9.73 -10.01 -4.00
CA LYS A 110 -9.57 -10.72 -2.72
C LYS A 110 -8.44 -11.76 -2.77
N ASP A 111 -8.16 -12.37 -3.91
CA ASP A 111 -7.10 -13.37 -4.03
C ASP A 111 -5.74 -12.72 -3.79
N ILE A 112 -5.52 -11.52 -4.36
CA ILE A 112 -4.33 -10.72 -4.12
C ILE A 112 -4.23 -10.28 -2.65
N ALA A 113 -5.34 -9.78 -2.08
CA ALA A 113 -5.37 -9.34 -0.68
C ALA A 113 -5.07 -10.49 0.29
N ASN A 114 -5.71 -11.65 0.08
CA ASN A 114 -5.52 -12.83 0.91
C ASN A 114 -4.09 -13.39 0.80
N ALA A 115 -3.52 -13.40 -0.41
CA ALA A 115 -2.13 -13.83 -0.62
C ALA A 115 -1.14 -12.96 0.16
N LEU A 116 -1.30 -11.62 0.10
CA LEU A 116 -0.46 -10.70 0.87
C LEU A 116 -0.58 -10.91 2.38
N ILE A 117 -1.81 -11.02 2.90
CA ILE A 117 -2.05 -11.21 4.34
C ILE A 117 -1.48 -12.54 4.80
N LYS A 118 -1.77 -13.62 4.05
CA LYS A 118 -1.28 -14.96 4.35
C LYS A 118 0.25 -15.02 4.32
N HIS A 119 0.87 -14.45 3.30
CA HIS A 119 2.33 -14.40 3.18
C HIS A 119 2.97 -13.71 4.39
N ALA A 120 2.47 -12.55 4.80
CA ALA A 120 2.96 -11.86 5.98
C ALA A 120 2.77 -12.69 7.26
N ALA A 121 1.62 -13.34 7.43
CA ALA A 121 1.35 -14.23 8.57
C ALA A 121 2.27 -15.46 8.59
N ASP A 122 2.49 -16.11 7.44
CA ASP A 122 3.39 -17.26 7.30
C ASP A 122 4.85 -16.89 7.63
N MET A 123 5.25 -15.63 7.41
CA MET A 123 6.55 -15.07 7.82
C MET A 123 6.62 -14.76 9.33
N GLY A 124 5.55 -14.98 10.10
CA GLY A 124 5.51 -14.71 11.54
C GLY A 124 5.15 -13.27 11.90
N VAL A 125 4.62 -12.48 10.97
CA VAL A 125 4.13 -11.13 11.27
C VAL A 125 2.92 -11.18 12.17
N ARG A 126 2.94 -10.40 13.25
CA ARG A 126 1.79 -10.22 14.14
C ARG A 126 0.92 -9.05 13.68
N PHE A 127 -0.37 -9.11 13.97
CA PHE A 127 -1.33 -8.08 13.58
C PHE A 127 -2.12 -7.60 14.79
N ILE A 128 -2.31 -6.28 14.89
CA ILE A 128 -3.27 -5.68 15.80
C ILE A 128 -4.18 -4.71 15.06
N HIS A 129 -5.45 -4.74 15.39
CA HIS A 129 -6.46 -3.89 14.76
C HIS A 129 -6.80 -2.70 15.66
N THR A 130 -6.02 -1.64 15.52
CA THR A 130 -6.18 -0.38 16.25
C THR A 130 -5.50 0.76 15.49
N GLY A 131 -5.84 2.00 15.86
CA GLY A 131 -5.20 3.19 15.25
C GLY A 131 -3.85 3.51 15.90
N ALA A 132 -2.90 3.98 15.10
CA ALA A 132 -1.71 4.66 15.57
C ALA A 132 -2.04 6.13 15.89
N LYS A 133 -1.66 6.62 17.06
CA LYS A 133 -2.01 7.95 17.55
C LYS A 133 -0.81 8.91 17.55
N ALA A 134 0.32 8.48 18.08
CA ALA A 134 1.50 9.31 18.24
C ALA A 134 2.76 8.46 18.39
N PHE A 135 3.92 9.07 18.19
CA PHE A 135 5.21 8.50 18.58
C PHE A 135 5.63 9.03 19.95
N ALA A 136 6.30 8.17 20.73
CA ALA A 136 7.13 8.58 21.83
C ALA A 136 8.59 8.61 21.38
N PHE A 137 9.33 9.58 21.88
CA PHE A 137 10.73 9.75 21.53
C PHE A 137 11.60 9.62 22.79
N ASP A 138 12.78 9.08 22.62
CA ASP A 138 13.89 9.20 23.56
C ASP A 138 15.00 9.97 22.81
N GLN A 139 15.25 11.19 23.26
CA GLN A 139 16.05 12.17 22.51
C GLN A 139 15.44 12.35 21.10
N ASP A 140 16.19 12.09 20.03
CA ASP A 140 15.79 12.23 18.63
C ASP A 140 15.37 10.91 17.98
N GLN A 141 15.22 9.83 18.76
CA GLN A 141 14.86 8.51 18.25
C GLN A 141 13.46 8.08 18.70
N ILE A 142 12.72 7.43 17.81
CA ILE A 142 11.44 6.82 18.17
C ILE A 142 11.72 5.70 19.17
N SER A 143 11.08 5.77 20.34
CA SER A 143 11.17 4.75 21.40
C SER A 143 9.92 3.91 21.51
N ALA A 144 8.76 4.46 21.11
CA ALA A 144 7.51 3.70 21.11
C ALA A 144 6.45 4.30 20.18
N LEU A 145 5.48 3.47 19.81
CA LEU A 145 4.21 3.86 19.22
C LEU A 145 3.11 3.91 20.28
N ILE A 146 2.37 5.01 20.34
CA ILE A 146 1.16 5.16 21.17
C ILE A 146 -0.05 4.86 20.29
N LEU A 147 -0.90 3.95 20.74
CA LEU A 147 -2.11 3.54 20.06
C LEU A 147 -3.32 4.40 20.41
N SER A 148 -4.42 4.25 19.68
CA SER A 148 -5.64 5.04 19.89
C SER A 148 -6.32 4.76 21.24
N ASP A 149 -6.13 3.57 21.80
CA ASP A 149 -6.62 3.18 23.13
C ASP A 149 -5.71 3.64 24.28
N GLY A 150 -4.60 4.31 23.96
CA GLY A 150 -3.60 4.78 24.92
C GLY A 150 -2.52 3.75 25.25
N SER A 151 -2.62 2.53 24.78
CA SER A 151 -1.56 1.53 24.97
C SER A 151 -0.28 1.90 24.22
N ARG A 152 0.84 1.33 24.66
CA ARG A 152 2.18 1.67 24.18
C ARG A 152 2.88 0.42 23.65
N ILE A 153 3.52 0.55 22.51
CA ILE A 153 4.36 -0.50 21.89
C ILE A 153 5.78 0.03 21.80
N GLU A 154 6.68 -0.55 22.55
CA GLU A 154 8.11 -0.24 22.47
C GLU A 154 8.65 -0.68 21.12
N CYS A 155 9.30 0.22 20.41
CA CYS A 155 9.88 -0.05 19.08
C CYS A 155 11.06 0.90 18.79
N GLU A 156 12.02 0.40 18.04
CA GLU A 156 13.18 1.20 17.58
C GLU A 156 13.00 1.70 16.14
N SER A 157 12.07 1.11 15.39
CA SER A 157 11.87 1.43 13.98
C SER A 157 10.40 1.35 13.61
N VAL A 158 9.95 2.29 12.81
CA VAL A 158 8.58 2.34 12.29
C VAL A 158 8.58 2.52 10.78
N ALA A 159 7.87 1.65 10.09
CA ALA A 159 7.53 1.83 8.69
C ALA A 159 6.13 2.44 8.56
N LEU A 160 6.04 3.65 8.03
CA LEU A 160 4.78 4.37 7.88
C LEU A 160 4.15 4.05 6.52
N CYS A 161 3.15 3.17 6.50
CA CYS A 161 2.51 2.61 5.30
C CYS A 161 1.00 2.89 5.25
N THR A 162 0.54 4.02 5.78
CA THR A 162 -0.87 4.38 5.95
C THR A 162 -1.60 4.74 4.65
N GLY A 163 -0.89 4.83 3.53
CA GLY A 163 -1.43 5.33 2.27
C GLY A 163 -1.64 6.85 2.28
N GLY A 164 -2.44 7.32 1.33
CA GLY A 164 -2.75 8.75 1.16
C GLY A 164 -4.09 9.16 1.77
N MET A 165 -4.84 10.03 1.04
CA MET A 165 -6.14 10.56 1.46
C MET A 165 -7.31 10.13 0.57
N SER A 166 -7.06 9.33 -0.47
CA SER A 166 -8.11 8.85 -1.36
C SER A 166 -8.84 7.64 -0.77
N TYR A 167 -10.15 7.57 -1.00
CA TYR A 167 -11.03 6.53 -0.47
C TYR A 167 -10.95 6.36 1.06
N PRO A 168 -11.31 7.39 1.86
CA PRO A 168 -11.14 7.38 3.31
C PRO A 168 -11.86 6.23 4.02
N ALA A 169 -12.95 5.72 3.45
CA ALA A 169 -13.65 4.52 3.94
C ALA A 169 -12.79 3.24 3.94
N THR A 170 -11.66 3.25 3.25
CA THR A 170 -10.67 2.15 3.27
C THR A 170 -9.56 2.33 4.31
N GLY A 171 -9.62 3.39 5.12
CA GLY A 171 -8.63 3.71 6.13
C GLY A 171 -7.61 4.79 5.72
N SER A 172 -7.59 5.25 4.46
CA SER A 172 -6.66 6.29 3.99
C SER A 172 -7.21 7.68 4.28
N THR A 173 -7.01 8.17 5.48
CA THR A 173 -7.54 9.44 6.01
C THR A 173 -6.46 10.53 6.17
N GLY A 174 -5.20 10.21 5.84
CA GLY A 174 -4.10 11.15 5.95
C GLY A 174 -3.38 11.15 7.31
N ASP A 175 -3.71 10.25 8.22
CA ASP A 175 -3.10 10.15 9.56
C ASP A 175 -1.58 10.05 9.49
N GLY A 176 -1.05 9.33 8.49
CA GLY A 176 0.38 9.18 8.31
C GLY A 176 1.12 10.49 8.06
N TYR A 177 0.48 11.47 7.45
CA TYR A 177 1.12 12.78 7.27
C TYR A 177 1.29 13.53 8.59
N ALA A 178 0.32 13.40 9.51
CA ALA A 178 0.44 13.98 10.84
C ALA A 178 1.55 13.28 11.65
N LEU A 179 1.61 11.96 11.59
CA LEU A 179 2.67 11.17 12.22
C LEU A 179 4.05 11.51 11.65
N ALA A 180 4.18 11.63 10.33
CA ALA A 180 5.43 12.02 9.69
C ALA A 180 5.89 13.42 10.13
N LYS A 181 4.98 14.40 10.18
CA LYS A 181 5.29 15.75 10.68
C LYS A 181 5.73 15.73 12.13
N SER A 182 5.10 14.91 12.99
CA SER A 182 5.50 14.80 14.40
C SER A 182 6.90 14.22 14.59
N ALA A 183 7.38 13.45 13.60
CA ALA A 183 8.75 12.92 13.53
C ALA A 183 9.73 13.84 12.79
N GLY A 184 9.38 15.10 12.54
CA GLY A 184 10.26 16.10 11.94
C GLY A 184 10.32 16.09 10.41
N HIS A 185 9.51 15.25 9.72
CA HIS A 185 9.47 15.24 8.27
C HIS A 185 8.67 16.41 7.69
N THR A 186 9.14 16.96 6.58
CA THR A 186 8.37 17.93 5.79
C THR A 186 7.37 17.17 4.90
N VAL A 187 6.12 17.59 4.95
CA VAL A 187 5.07 17.09 4.05
C VAL A 187 4.68 18.22 3.11
N THR A 188 4.91 18.02 1.82
CA THR A 188 4.52 18.96 0.76
C THR A 188 3.00 19.03 0.62
N ASP A 189 2.49 20.03 -0.07
CA ASP A 189 1.06 20.17 -0.32
C ASP A 189 0.51 18.93 -1.03
N ILE A 190 -0.60 18.43 -0.51
CA ILE A 190 -1.26 17.24 -1.03
C ILE A 190 -2.26 17.67 -2.08
N THR A 191 -2.00 17.24 -3.31
CA THR A 191 -2.87 17.50 -4.45
C THR A 191 -3.39 16.20 -5.06
N PRO A 192 -4.63 16.18 -5.62
CA PRO A 192 -5.12 15.00 -6.31
C PRO A 192 -4.30 14.74 -7.58
N ALA A 193 -4.00 13.45 -7.85
CA ALA A 193 -3.30 13.03 -9.06
C ALA A 193 -4.25 12.63 -10.18
N LEU A 194 -5.44 12.10 -9.83
CA LEU A 194 -6.47 11.69 -10.76
C LEU A 194 -7.83 12.11 -10.22
N VAL A 195 -8.59 12.84 -11.01
CA VAL A 195 -9.95 13.31 -10.68
C VAL A 195 -10.91 12.99 -11.81
N SER A 196 -12.18 12.78 -11.49
CA SER A 196 -13.23 12.66 -12.49
C SER A 196 -13.53 14.03 -13.12
N LEU A 197 -13.80 14.03 -14.40
CA LEU A 197 -14.37 15.20 -15.08
C LEU A 197 -15.87 15.29 -14.77
N LYS A 198 -16.36 16.50 -14.59
CA LYS A 198 -17.79 16.80 -14.56
C LYS A 198 -18.16 17.51 -15.84
N SER A 199 -19.27 17.14 -16.44
CA SER A 199 -19.89 17.83 -17.56
C SER A 199 -21.31 18.19 -17.20
N ASN A 200 -21.79 19.32 -17.72
CA ASN A 200 -23.17 19.77 -17.62
C ASN A 200 -23.99 19.42 -18.87
N ASP A 201 -23.42 18.63 -19.79
CA ASP A 201 -24.09 18.23 -21.01
C ASP A 201 -25.20 17.22 -20.70
N ASP A 202 -26.38 17.41 -21.29
CA ASP A 202 -27.61 16.64 -21.01
C ASP A 202 -27.46 15.14 -21.38
N PHE A 203 -26.57 14.81 -22.32
CA PHE A 203 -26.38 13.43 -22.78
C PHE A 203 -25.49 12.58 -21.81
N VAL A 204 -24.78 13.21 -20.86
CA VAL A 204 -23.85 12.51 -19.98
C VAL A 204 -24.51 11.43 -19.11
N PRO A 205 -25.71 11.66 -18.52
CA PRO A 205 -26.41 10.61 -17.78
C PRO A 205 -26.77 9.39 -18.64
N GLU A 206 -27.09 9.59 -19.94
CA GLU A 206 -27.42 8.51 -20.87
C GLU A 206 -26.19 7.61 -21.18
N LEU A 207 -24.98 8.16 -21.06
CA LEU A 207 -23.73 7.45 -21.28
C LEU A 207 -23.21 6.76 -20.02
N GLN A 208 -23.92 6.83 -18.90
CA GLN A 208 -23.48 6.24 -17.64
C GLN A 208 -23.31 4.72 -17.78
N GLY A 209 -22.09 4.22 -17.48
CA GLY A 209 -21.75 2.81 -17.58
C GLY A 209 -21.23 2.38 -18.97
N LEU A 210 -21.24 3.25 -19.96
CA LEU A 210 -20.64 2.99 -21.27
C LEU A 210 -19.12 2.86 -21.13
N SER A 211 -18.56 1.80 -21.68
CA SER A 211 -17.10 1.61 -21.81
C SER A 211 -16.76 1.52 -23.29
N LEU A 212 -15.96 2.45 -23.76
CA LEU A 212 -15.39 2.38 -25.11
C LEU A 212 -14.20 1.41 -25.12
N ARG A 213 -14.14 0.56 -26.14
CA ARG A 213 -13.04 -0.41 -26.35
C ARG A 213 -12.05 0.10 -27.37
#